data_5c4102cc6ec48aec19b44c8291a749e9
#
_entry.id   5c4102cc6ec48aec19b44c8291a749e9
#
_cell.length_a   1.000
_cell.length_b   1.000
_cell.length_c   1.000
_cell.angle_alpha   90.00
_cell.angle_beta   90.00
_cell.angle_gamma   90.00
#
_symmetry.space_group_name_H-M   'P 1'
#
loop_
_entity.id
_entity.type
_entity.pdbx_description
1 polymer ?
#
loop_
_entity_poly.entity_id
_entity_poly.type
_entity_poly.pdbx_seq_one_letter_code
_entity_poly.pdbx_strand_id
1 'polypeptide(L)'
;MQQRRILYVPGKNAKPPAEVHHGLLLRCLVEGIARHDRATADAISADEEHFELIAWNYFYYRKHQDITPELRWIDELLRQERASESDRRQALTWNRRMVRSLYQIADSFPVIIPWLPETLRKNAEETRRYFHNEGGVAWDVREFLKRELREQLKSGNRVLVIGHSLGSVIAYDTFWSLSHQEQLRGKVDFLTLGSPLGLKY
;
A
#
# COMPACT_ATOMS: atom_id res chain seq x y z
N MET A 1 8.67 -24.90 -11.86
CA MET A 1 9.69 -23.82 -11.86
C MET A 1 9.30 -22.81 -10.81
N GLN A 2 10.26 -22.25 -10.07
CA GLN A 2 10.02 -21.19 -9.10
C GLN A 2 9.61 -19.92 -9.83
N GLN A 3 8.40 -19.41 -9.54
CA GLN A 3 7.90 -18.16 -10.12
C GLN A 3 8.24 -16.96 -9.23
N ARG A 4 8.23 -15.77 -9.83
CA ARG A 4 8.34 -14.49 -9.11
C ARG A 4 6.96 -13.85 -9.07
N ARG A 5 6.52 -13.43 -7.88
CA ARG A 5 5.21 -12.83 -7.68
C ARG A 5 5.35 -11.48 -6.98
N ILE A 6 4.56 -10.52 -7.38
CA ILE A 6 4.47 -9.19 -6.77
C ILE A 6 3.07 -9.08 -6.18
N LEU A 7 2.96 -8.91 -4.87
CA LEU A 7 1.71 -8.64 -4.18
C LEU A 7 1.69 -7.17 -3.75
N TYR A 8 0.74 -6.41 -4.26
CA TYR A 8 0.59 -5.00 -3.88
C TYR A 8 -0.53 -4.84 -2.85
N VAL A 9 -0.18 -4.30 -1.68
CA VAL A 9 -1.11 -4.03 -0.58
C VAL A 9 -1.36 -2.52 -0.52
N PRO A 10 -2.52 -2.03 -0.99
CA PRO A 10 -2.81 -0.60 -1.06
C PRO A 10 -2.99 0.03 0.32
N GLY A 11 -2.80 1.35 0.35
CA GLY A 11 -3.08 2.17 1.53
C GLY A 11 -4.59 2.33 1.76
N LYS A 12 -4.94 3.05 2.82
CA LYS A 12 -6.32 3.38 3.19
C LYS A 12 -7.07 4.18 2.12
N ASN A 13 -8.31 4.52 2.42
CA ASN A 13 -9.35 5.11 1.57
C ASN A 13 -9.99 4.11 0.61
N ALA A 14 -11.22 4.38 0.24
CA ALA A 14 -11.90 3.65 -0.82
C ALA A 14 -11.06 3.70 -2.10
N LYS A 15 -11.13 2.65 -2.88
CA LYS A 15 -10.40 2.50 -4.15
C LYS A 15 -11.39 2.25 -5.28
N PRO A 16 -10.99 2.42 -6.54
CA PRO A 16 -11.82 1.98 -7.66
C PRO A 16 -12.10 0.46 -7.58
N PRO A 17 -13.00 -0.07 -8.42
CA PRO A 17 -13.16 -1.51 -8.56
C PRO A 17 -11.82 -2.22 -8.75
N ALA A 18 -11.69 -3.42 -8.21
CA ALA A 18 -10.42 -4.14 -8.12
C ALA A 18 -9.70 -4.26 -9.47
N GLU A 19 -10.44 -4.59 -10.53
CA GLU A 19 -9.91 -4.73 -11.90
C GLU A 19 -9.33 -3.40 -12.42
N VAL A 20 -10.05 -2.30 -12.23
CA VAL A 20 -9.60 -0.95 -12.65
C VAL A 20 -8.37 -0.54 -11.85
N HIS A 21 -8.38 -0.78 -10.54
CA HIS A 21 -7.26 -0.45 -9.66
C HIS A 21 -6.02 -1.28 -9.99
N HIS A 22 -6.19 -2.58 -10.24
CA HIS A 22 -5.13 -3.49 -10.66
C HIS A 22 -4.46 -3.02 -11.96
N GLY A 23 -5.25 -2.79 -13.01
CA GLY A 23 -4.70 -2.36 -14.31
C GLY A 23 -3.95 -1.03 -14.22
N LEU A 24 -4.46 -0.06 -13.45
CA LEU A 24 -3.77 1.23 -13.25
C LEU A 24 -2.46 1.08 -12.48
N LEU A 25 -2.45 0.28 -11.42
CA LEU A 25 -1.24 0.06 -10.63
C LEU A 25 -0.18 -0.69 -11.43
N LEU A 26 -0.58 -1.74 -12.17
CA LEU A 26 0.31 -2.49 -13.04
C LEU A 26 0.91 -1.58 -14.10
N ARG A 27 0.10 -0.76 -14.76
CA ARG A 27 0.58 0.25 -15.72
C ARG A 27 1.58 1.20 -15.08
N CYS A 28 1.28 1.76 -13.90
CA CYS A 28 2.19 2.67 -13.20
C CYS A 28 3.51 1.98 -12.84
N LEU A 29 3.47 0.73 -12.41
CA LEU A 29 4.65 -0.05 -12.07
C LEU A 29 5.52 -0.30 -13.30
N VAL A 30 4.92 -0.78 -14.37
CA VAL A 30 5.60 -1.09 -15.64
C VAL A 30 6.25 0.15 -16.24
N GLU A 31 5.50 1.24 -16.39
CA GLU A 31 6.01 2.51 -16.90
C GLU A 31 7.12 3.09 -16.01
N GLY A 32 6.97 2.97 -14.70
CA GLY A 32 7.99 3.42 -13.75
C GLY A 32 9.29 2.62 -13.86
N ILE A 33 9.22 1.30 -13.99
CA ILE A 33 10.38 0.41 -14.16
C ILE A 33 11.02 0.63 -15.53
N ALA A 34 10.22 0.77 -16.59
CA ALA A 34 10.72 0.95 -17.97
C ALA A 34 11.67 2.15 -18.14
N ARG A 35 11.56 3.16 -17.26
CA ARG A 35 12.47 4.32 -17.26
C ARG A 35 13.91 3.96 -16.86
N HIS A 36 14.11 2.81 -16.21
CA HIS A 36 15.41 2.39 -15.71
C HIS A 36 15.83 1.02 -16.23
N ASP A 37 14.89 0.11 -16.41
CA ASP A 37 15.11 -1.26 -16.88
C ASP A 37 13.92 -1.73 -17.73
N ARG A 38 14.07 -1.55 -19.03
CA ARG A 38 13.07 -1.94 -20.03
C ARG A 38 12.83 -3.44 -20.04
N ALA A 39 13.89 -4.24 -19.93
CA ALA A 39 13.77 -5.70 -19.98
C ALA A 39 12.93 -6.24 -18.80
N THR A 40 13.14 -5.70 -17.60
CA THR A 40 12.32 -6.05 -16.43
C THR A 40 10.86 -5.60 -16.59
N ALA A 41 10.61 -4.40 -17.15
CA ALA A 41 9.26 -3.93 -17.42
C ALA A 41 8.52 -4.82 -18.42
N ASP A 42 9.18 -5.19 -19.52
CA ASP A 42 8.62 -6.07 -20.56
C ASP A 42 8.33 -7.48 -19.99
N ALA A 43 9.19 -8.00 -19.11
CA ALA A 43 8.97 -9.28 -18.45
C ALA A 43 7.74 -9.27 -17.51
N ILE A 44 7.48 -8.16 -16.82
CA ILE A 44 6.29 -8.00 -15.96
C ILE A 44 5.04 -7.85 -16.82
N SER A 45 5.10 -7.11 -17.93
CA SER A 45 3.97 -6.93 -18.84
C SER A 45 3.59 -8.19 -19.61
N ALA A 46 4.57 -9.09 -19.88
CA ALA A 46 4.34 -10.31 -20.64
C ALA A 46 3.49 -11.33 -19.89
N ASP A 47 3.43 -11.25 -18.56
CA ASP A 47 2.65 -12.15 -17.71
C ASP A 47 2.06 -11.39 -16.54
N GLU A 48 0.82 -10.90 -16.73
CA GLU A 48 0.08 -10.14 -15.72
C GLU A 48 -0.18 -10.94 -14.43
N GLU A 49 -0.11 -12.28 -14.49
CA GLU A 49 -0.23 -13.12 -13.30
C GLU A 49 0.92 -12.89 -12.31
N HIS A 50 2.04 -12.30 -12.74
CA HIS A 50 3.14 -11.93 -11.85
C HIS A 50 2.78 -10.81 -10.86
N PHE A 51 1.76 -10.00 -11.14
CA PHE A 51 1.33 -8.90 -10.30
C PHE A 51 -0.09 -9.14 -9.77
N GLU A 52 -0.24 -9.06 -8.46
CA GLU A 52 -1.53 -9.24 -7.79
C GLU A 52 -1.82 -8.07 -6.85
N LEU A 53 -3.05 -7.56 -6.95
CA LEU A 53 -3.57 -6.53 -6.07
C LEU A 53 -4.34 -7.17 -4.91
N ILE A 54 -3.90 -6.92 -3.70
CA ILE A 54 -4.64 -7.29 -2.48
C ILE A 54 -5.73 -6.23 -2.24
N ALA A 55 -6.88 -6.40 -2.88
CA ALA A 55 -7.97 -5.41 -2.94
C ALA A 55 -8.81 -5.37 -1.64
N TRP A 56 -8.17 -5.20 -0.48
CA TRP A 56 -8.80 -5.22 0.83
C TRP A 56 -9.74 -4.03 1.12
N ASN A 57 -9.57 -2.93 0.41
CA ASN A 57 -10.26 -1.67 0.70
C ASN A 57 -11.79 -1.79 0.66
N TYR A 58 -12.35 -2.61 -0.25
CA TYR A 58 -13.78 -2.79 -0.32
C TYR A 58 -14.36 -3.45 0.94
N PHE A 59 -13.66 -4.40 1.54
CA PHE A 59 -14.10 -5.03 2.81
C PHE A 59 -14.25 -4.00 3.93
N TYR A 60 -13.37 -2.99 3.92
CA TYR A 60 -13.31 -1.96 4.93
C TYR A 60 -14.30 -0.81 4.69
N TYR A 61 -14.39 -0.31 3.45
CA TYR A 61 -15.14 0.92 3.12
C TYR A 61 -16.53 0.65 2.55
N ARG A 62 -16.81 -0.54 2.03
CA ARG A 62 -18.07 -0.95 1.39
C ARG A 62 -18.51 -0.01 0.27
N LYS A 63 -17.58 0.66 -0.37
CA LYS A 63 -17.79 1.57 -1.49
C LYS A 63 -16.56 1.64 -2.37
N HIS A 64 -16.78 1.96 -3.64
CA HIS A 64 -15.72 2.29 -4.58
C HIS A 64 -15.54 3.81 -4.69
N GLN A 65 -14.33 4.23 -5.06
CA GLN A 65 -14.00 5.60 -5.40
C GLN A 65 -14.05 5.76 -6.92
N ASP A 66 -14.75 6.78 -7.40
CA ASP A 66 -14.61 7.23 -8.79
C ASP A 66 -13.27 7.97 -8.94
N ILE A 67 -12.43 7.50 -9.85
CA ILE A 67 -11.11 8.08 -10.14
C ILE A 67 -11.05 8.69 -11.54
N THR A 68 -12.19 8.77 -12.22
CA THR A 68 -12.26 9.37 -13.57
C THR A 68 -11.64 10.77 -13.63
N PRO A 69 -11.83 11.65 -12.63
CA PRO A 69 -11.21 12.97 -12.63
C PRO A 69 -9.67 12.94 -12.57
N GLU A 70 -9.10 11.89 -11.95
CA GLU A 70 -7.65 11.75 -11.73
C GLU A 70 -6.92 11.10 -12.92
N LEU A 71 -7.63 10.43 -13.84
CA LEU A 71 -7.01 9.69 -14.95
C LEU A 71 -6.12 10.57 -15.82
N ARG A 72 -6.56 11.77 -16.15
CA ARG A 72 -5.77 12.72 -16.93
C ARG A 72 -4.46 13.09 -16.22
N TRP A 73 -4.53 13.35 -14.93
CA TRP A 73 -3.35 13.67 -14.13
C TRP A 73 -2.40 12.47 -14.02
N ILE A 74 -2.92 11.24 -13.89
CA ILE A 74 -2.10 10.03 -13.92
C ILE A 74 -1.36 9.90 -15.25
N ASP A 75 -2.05 10.14 -16.37
CA ASP A 75 -1.43 10.10 -17.69
C ASP A 75 -0.34 11.15 -17.87
N GLU A 76 -0.58 12.37 -17.38
CA GLU A 76 0.42 13.45 -17.40
C GLU A 76 1.65 13.08 -16.55
N LEU A 77 1.44 12.48 -15.36
CA LEU A 77 2.52 12.04 -14.49
C LEU A 77 3.35 10.90 -15.13
N LEU A 78 2.70 9.96 -15.79
CA LEU A 78 3.38 8.85 -16.45
C LEU A 78 4.21 9.29 -17.67
N ARG A 79 3.88 10.41 -18.31
CA ARG A 79 4.68 11.00 -19.40
C ARG A 79 5.94 11.73 -18.91
N GLN A 80 6.01 12.06 -17.63
CA GLN A 80 7.18 12.76 -17.08
C GLN A 80 8.33 11.74 -16.89
N GLU A 81 9.47 12.02 -17.49
CA GLU A 81 10.67 11.18 -17.31
C GLU A 81 11.29 11.31 -15.92
N ARG A 82 11.19 12.50 -15.33
CA ARG A 82 11.77 12.82 -14.01
C ARG A 82 10.89 13.80 -13.23
N ALA A 83 11.01 13.76 -11.91
CA ALA A 83 10.42 14.78 -11.06
C ALA A 83 10.98 16.16 -11.41
N SER A 84 10.11 17.16 -11.60
CA SER A 84 10.51 18.52 -11.85
C SER A 84 11.16 19.16 -10.61
N GLU A 85 11.89 20.27 -10.80
CA GLU A 85 12.40 21.06 -9.69
C GLU A 85 11.26 21.60 -8.80
N SER A 86 10.09 21.91 -9.37
CA SER A 86 8.90 22.31 -8.61
C SER A 86 8.41 21.17 -7.72
N ASP A 87 8.36 19.93 -8.22
CA ASP A 87 7.95 18.76 -7.44
C ASP A 87 8.90 18.51 -6.27
N ARG A 88 10.21 18.63 -6.52
CA ARG A 88 11.24 18.52 -5.48
C ARG A 88 11.10 19.59 -4.40
N ARG A 89 10.91 20.86 -4.80
CA ARG A 89 10.69 21.97 -3.86
C ARG A 89 9.42 21.74 -3.05
N GLN A 90 8.33 21.34 -3.69
CA GLN A 90 7.07 21.06 -3.01
C GLN A 90 7.18 19.90 -2.01
N ALA A 91 7.95 18.84 -2.34
CA ALA A 91 8.20 17.72 -1.44
C ALA A 91 8.98 18.13 -0.18
N LEU A 92 9.81 19.19 -0.27
CA LEU A 92 10.62 19.72 0.82
C LEU A 92 9.97 20.88 1.58
N THR A 93 8.73 21.29 1.23
CA THR A 93 8.07 22.43 1.87
C THR A 93 7.84 22.21 3.37
N TRP A 94 7.88 23.32 4.11
CA TRP A 94 7.60 23.37 5.54
C TRP A 94 6.26 22.74 5.91
N ASN A 95 5.21 22.95 5.11
CA ASN A 95 3.89 22.41 5.36
C ASN A 95 3.89 20.88 5.45
N ARG A 96 4.61 20.19 4.57
CA ARG A 96 4.73 18.71 4.62
C ARG A 96 5.53 18.23 5.84
N ARG A 97 6.57 19.00 6.22
CA ARG A 97 7.34 18.71 7.45
C ARG A 97 6.46 18.88 8.70
N MET A 98 5.66 19.97 8.74
CA MET A 98 4.73 20.25 9.82
C MET A 98 3.65 19.18 9.95
N VAL A 99 3.05 18.74 8.83
CA VAL A 99 2.07 17.64 8.84
C VAL A 99 2.69 16.35 9.38
N ARG A 100 3.91 16.01 8.98
CA ARG A 100 4.62 14.85 9.54
C ARG A 100 4.83 14.99 11.05
N SER A 101 5.24 16.17 11.51
CA SER A 101 5.42 16.43 12.94
C SER A 101 4.10 16.35 13.72
N LEU A 102 3.00 16.83 13.14
CA LEU A 102 1.67 16.69 13.74
C LEU A 102 1.22 15.23 13.89
N TYR A 103 1.50 14.39 12.90
CA TYR A 103 1.25 12.96 13.03
C TYR A 103 2.08 12.33 14.14
N GLN A 104 3.38 12.65 14.23
CA GLN A 104 4.23 12.14 15.31
C GLN A 104 3.77 12.59 16.69
N ILE A 105 3.29 13.83 16.82
CA ILE A 105 2.74 14.36 18.09
C ILE A 105 1.41 13.68 18.41
N ALA A 106 0.52 13.49 17.44
CA ALA A 106 -0.77 12.82 17.65
C ALA A 106 -0.58 11.36 18.10
N ASP A 107 0.43 10.66 17.55
CA ASP A 107 0.79 9.31 17.98
C ASP A 107 1.28 9.27 19.44
N SER A 108 2.03 10.31 19.87
CA SER A 108 2.56 10.39 21.23
C SER A 108 1.50 10.83 22.26
N PHE A 109 0.50 11.60 21.82
CA PHE A 109 -0.54 12.20 22.66
C PHE A 109 -1.93 12.07 22.00
N PRO A 110 -2.58 10.89 22.08
CA PRO A 110 -3.90 10.66 21.47
C PRO A 110 -4.99 11.65 21.89
N VAL A 111 -4.82 12.28 23.04
CA VAL A 111 -5.77 13.29 23.59
C VAL A 111 -5.92 14.51 22.68
N ILE A 112 -4.97 14.78 21.78
CA ILE A 112 -5.05 15.91 20.86
C ILE A 112 -5.80 15.60 19.55
N ILE A 113 -6.15 14.34 19.30
CA ILE A 113 -6.84 13.93 18.06
C ILE A 113 -8.12 14.75 17.79
N PRO A 114 -8.97 15.06 18.78
CA PRO A 114 -10.17 15.88 18.56
C PRO A 114 -9.89 17.30 18.05
N TRP A 115 -8.68 17.81 18.30
CA TRP A 115 -8.27 19.18 17.93
C TRP A 115 -7.54 19.25 16.58
N LEU A 116 -7.33 18.09 15.94
CA LEU A 116 -6.70 18.03 14.63
C LEU A 116 -7.67 18.53 13.53
N PRO A 117 -7.15 19.08 12.42
CA PRO A 117 -7.93 19.31 11.22
C PRO A 117 -8.71 18.06 10.81
N GLU A 118 -9.93 18.23 10.29
CA GLU A 118 -10.86 17.13 10.00
C GLU A 118 -10.25 16.00 9.17
N THR A 119 -9.42 16.33 8.19
CA THR A 119 -8.72 15.35 7.34
C THR A 119 -7.73 14.49 8.15
N LEU A 120 -7.01 15.09 9.09
CA LEU A 120 -6.07 14.39 9.95
C LEU A 120 -6.80 13.53 10.99
N ARG A 121 -7.89 14.06 11.54
CA ARG A 121 -8.73 13.34 12.51
C ARG A 121 -9.35 12.10 11.88
N LYS A 122 -10.00 12.22 10.71
CA LYS A 122 -10.54 11.06 9.98
C LYS A 122 -9.46 10.00 9.70
N ASN A 123 -8.29 10.46 9.32
CA ASN A 123 -7.15 9.58 9.07
C ASN A 123 -6.70 8.82 10.33
N ALA A 124 -6.69 9.47 11.48
CA ALA A 124 -6.35 8.86 12.76
C ALA A 124 -7.44 7.86 13.21
N GLU A 125 -8.72 8.23 13.07
CA GLU A 125 -9.86 7.38 13.40
C GLU A 125 -9.89 6.09 12.56
N GLU A 126 -9.66 6.19 11.25
CA GLU A 126 -9.58 5.02 10.36
C GLU A 126 -8.41 4.10 10.73
N THR A 127 -7.26 4.68 11.04
CA THR A 127 -6.10 3.93 11.51
C THR A 127 -6.40 3.23 12.83
N ARG A 128 -7.01 3.94 13.78
CA ARG A 128 -7.44 3.39 15.07
C ARG A 128 -8.41 2.23 14.89
N ARG A 129 -9.39 2.34 13.99
CA ARG A 129 -10.34 1.27 13.68
C ARG A 129 -9.63 -0.02 13.27
N TYR A 130 -8.56 0.07 12.48
CA TYR A 130 -7.74 -1.09 12.13
C TYR A 130 -7.04 -1.68 13.36
N PHE A 131 -6.35 -0.86 14.16
CA PHE A 131 -5.60 -1.33 15.32
C PHE A 131 -6.49 -1.93 16.41
N HIS A 132 -7.68 -1.38 16.61
CA HIS A 132 -8.66 -1.93 17.58
C HIS A 132 -9.49 -3.08 16.99
N ASN A 133 -9.27 -3.47 15.74
CA ASN A 133 -10.01 -4.52 15.05
C ASN A 133 -11.53 -4.33 15.17
N GLU A 134 -12.01 -3.10 15.06
CA GLU A 134 -13.43 -2.76 15.19
C GLU A 134 -14.24 -3.52 14.13
N GLY A 135 -15.21 -4.32 14.57
CA GLY A 135 -16.03 -5.17 13.71
C GLY A 135 -15.29 -6.33 13.02
N GLY A 136 -14.10 -6.72 13.51
CA GLY A 136 -13.33 -7.84 12.97
C GLY A 136 -12.60 -7.56 11.64
N VAL A 137 -12.69 -6.32 11.13
CA VAL A 137 -12.21 -5.98 9.77
C VAL A 137 -10.69 -6.15 9.62
N ALA A 138 -9.91 -5.84 10.67
CA ALA A 138 -8.46 -6.03 10.59
C ALA A 138 -8.09 -7.52 10.48
N TRP A 139 -8.88 -8.39 11.11
CA TRP A 139 -8.71 -9.84 10.98
C TRP A 139 -9.01 -10.29 9.54
N ASP A 140 -10.15 -9.88 8.97
CA ASP A 140 -10.55 -10.25 7.61
C ASP A 140 -9.50 -9.82 6.57
N VAL A 141 -9.01 -8.59 6.70
CA VAL A 141 -7.97 -8.04 5.80
C VAL A 141 -6.67 -8.82 5.89
N ARG A 142 -6.22 -9.17 7.12
CA ARG A 142 -5.02 -9.98 7.30
C ARG A 142 -5.20 -11.39 6.78
N GLU A 143 -6.35 -12.03 7.01
CA GLU A 143 -6.61 -13.38 6.49
C GLU A 143 -6.63 -13.42 4.96
N PHE A 144 -7.13 -12.35 4.32
CA PHE A 144 -7.07 -12.24 2.86
C PHE A 144 -5.62 -12.26 2.36
N LEU A 145 -4.74 -11.39 2.89
CA LEU A 145 -3.32 -11.39 2.51
C LEU A 145 -2.59 -12.67 2.93
N LYS A 146 -2.92 -13.24 4.10
CA LYS A 146 -2.34 -14.50 4.56
C LYS A 146 -2.61 -15.65 3.58
N ARG A 147 -3.84 -15.75 3.06
CA ARG A 147 -4.21 -16.79 2.12
C ARG A 147 -3.30 -16.74 0.90
N GLU A 148 -3.18 -15.56 0.28
CA GLU A 148 -2.35 -15.38 -0.91
C GLU A 148 -0.86 -15.67 -0.64
N LEU A 149 -0.31 -15.10 0.44
CA LEU A 149 1.09 -15.36 0.82
C LEU A 149 1.35 -16.83 1.11
N ARG A 150 0.43 -17.50 1.80
CA ARG A 150 0.56 -18.92 2.14
C ARG A 150 0.61 -19.79 0.89
N GLU A 151 -0.22 -19.50 -0.11
CA GLU A 151 -0.23 -20.20 -1.39
C GLU A 151 1.09 -20.00 -2.13
N GLN A 152 1.55 -18.77 -2.25
CA GLN A 152 2.80 -18.45 -2.95
C GLN A 152 4.01 -19.08 -2.26
N LEU A 153 4.09 -19.02 -0.94
CA LEU A 153 5.23 -19.58 -0.19
C LEU A 153 5.23 -21.11 -0.20
N LYS A 154 4.07 -21.77 -0.10
CA LYS A 154 3.96 -23.23 -0.23
C LYS A 154 4.33 -23.73 -1.62
N SER A 155 4.06 -22.96 -2.66
CA SER A 155 4.47 -23.23 -4.05
C SER A 155 5.96 -22.99 -4.27
N GLY A 156 6.69 -22.50 -3.26
CA GLY A 156 8.12 -22.19 -3.36
C GLY A 156 8.43 -20.95 -4.20
N ASN A 157 7.46 -20.10 -4.47
CA ASN A 157 7.64 -18.89 -5.26
C ASN A 157 8.45 -17.83 -4.50
N ARG A 158 9.15 -16.98 -5.23
CA ARG A 158 9.75 -15.75 -4.71
C ARG A 158 8.70 -14.64 -4.71
N VAL A 159 8.49 -14.02 -3.55
CA VAL A 159 7.45 -13.02 -3.39
C VAL A 159 8.06 -11.67 -3.03
N LEU A 160 7.70 -10.65 -3.80
CA LEU A 160 7.88 -9.24 -3.42
C LEU A 160 6.53 -8.72 -2.93
N VAL A 161 6.45 -8.27 -1.69
CA VAL A 161 5.28 -7.55 -1.17
C VAL A 161 5.55 -6.06 -1.19
N ILE A 162 4.71 -5.30 -1.87
CA ILE A 162 4.75 -3.83 -1.89
C ILE A 162 3.62 -3.30 -1.02
N GLY A 163 3.94 -2.78 0.15
CA GLY A 163 2.96 -2.19 1.08
C GLY A 163 2.93 -0.67 1.01
N HIS A 164 1.79 -0.09 0.65
CA HIS A 164 1.63 1.36 0.61
C HIS A 164 0.87 1.86 1.84
N SER A 165 1.42 2.85 2.56
CA SER A 165 0.79 3.48 3.73
C SER A 165 0.30 2.41 4.74
N LEU A 166 -0.99 2.39 5.12
CA LEU A 166 -1.58 1.37 5.99
C LEU A 166 -1.39 -0.07 5.46
N GLY A 167 -1.30 -0.26 4.15
CA GLY A 167 -1.00 -1.55 3.56
C GLY A 167 0.35 -2.14 3.99
N SER A 168 1.32 -1.29 4.35
CA SER A 168 2.60 -1.75 4.91
C SER A 168 2.45 -2.31 6.33
N VAL A 169 1.56 -1.76 7.13
CA VAL A 169 1.23 -2.28 8.48
C VAL A 169 0.51 -3.61 8.35
N ILE A 170 -0.49 -3.69 7.47
CA ILE A 170 -1.23 -4.93 7.18
C ILE A 170 -0.26 -6.04 6.78
N ALA A 171 0.68 -5.74 5.87
CA ALA A 171 1.68 -6.70 5.43
C ALA A 171 2.59 -7.16 6.59
N TYR A 172 3.09 -6.22 7.39
CA TYR A 172 3.94 -6.52 8.54
C TYR A 172 3.23 -7.41 9.57
N ASP A 173 2.00 -7.08 9.96
CA ASP A 173 1.17 -7.87 10.87
C ASP A 173 0.91 -9.28 10.32
N THR A 174 0.71 -9.37 9.00
CA THR A 174 0.52 -10.64 8.31
C THR A 174 1.78 -11.51 8.35
N PHE A 175 2.96 -10.93 8.10
CA PHE A 175 4.24 -11.65 8.20
C PHE A 175 4.50 -12.14 9.62
N TRP A 176 4.23 -11.27 10.60
CA TRP A 176 4.37 -11.65 12.01
C TRP A 176 3.48 -12.84 12.34
N SER A 177 2.21 -12.80 11.94
CA SER A 177 1.26 -13.89 12.19
C SER A 177 1.65 -15.19 11.49
N LEU A 178 2.04 -15.15 10.21
CA LEU A 178 2.48 -16.31 9.47
C LEU A 178 3.72 -16.95 10.09
N SER A 179 4.70 -16.14 10.50
CA SER A 179 5.95 -16.67 11.06
C SER A 179 5.84 -17.14 12.51
N HIS A 180 5.10 -16.44 13.37
CA HIS A 180 5.03 -16.72 14.80
C HIS A 180 3.86 -17.63 15.19
N GLN A 181 2.70 -17.43 14.58
CA GLN A 181 1.51 -18.22 14.92
C GLN A 181 1.40 -19.49 14.08
N GLU A 182 1.66 -19.38 12.77
CA GLU A 182 1.53 -20.50 11.83
C GLU A 182 2.86 -21.22 11.57
N GLN A 183 3.97 -20.72 12.10
CA GLN A 183 5.32 -21.27 11.90
C GLN A 183 5.70 -21.45 10.43
N LEU A 184 5.04 -20.71 9.52
CA LEU A 184 5.33 -20.75 8.10
C LEU A 184 6.65 -20.00 7.82
N ARG A 185 7.59 -20.72 7.19
CA ARG A 185 8.90 -20.17 6.83
C ARG A 185 8.97 -19.93 5.33
N GLY A 186 9.53 -18.82 4.94
CA GLY A 186 9.74 -18.45 3.53
C GLY A 186 10.51 -17.15 3.41
N LYS A 187 10.96 -16.83 2.22
CA LYS A 187 11.64 -15.56 1.92
C LYS A 187 10.66 -14.65 1.20
N VAL A 188 10.43 -13.49 1.78
CA VAL A 188 9.62 -12.42 1.20
C VAL A 188 10.49 -11.18 1.16
N ASP A 189 10.61 -10.58 -0.02
CA ASP A 189 11.16 -9.25 -0.16
C ASP A 189 10.04 -8.24 0.17
N PHE A 190 10.31 -7.26 1.02
CA PHE A 190 9.30 -6.30 1.46
C PHE A 190 9.71 -4.86 1.13
N LEU A 191 8.93 -4.22 0.26
CA LEU A 191 9.08 -2.82 -0.11
C LEU A 191 7.95 -2.00 0.50
N THR A 192 8.28 -0.91 1.17
CA THR A 192 7.29 -0.01 1.75
C THR A 192 7.28 1.34 1.06
N LEU A 193 6.10 1.86 0.78
CA LEU A 193 5.87 3.17 0.17
C LEU A 193 5.06 4.05 1.13
N GLY A 194 5.65 5.16 1.61
CA GLY A 194 4.97 6.06 2.55
C GLY A 194 4.47 5.37 3.82
N SER A 195 5.27 4.45 4.35
CA SER A 195 4.92 3.58 5.47
C SER A 195 4.88 4.31 6.80
N PRO A 196 3.89 4.06 7.67
CA PRO A 196 3.85 4.54 9.04
C PRO A 196 4.56 3.61 10.05
N LEU A 197 5.21 2.53 9.62
CA LEU A 197 5.86 1.56 10.51
C LEU A 197 6.94 2.16 11.43
N GLY A 198 7.45 3.34 11.12
CA GLY A 198 8.39 4.06 11.98
C GLY A 198 7.74 4.97 13.01
N LEU A 199 6.41 5.10 13.01
CA LEU A 199 5.67 5.87 13.99
C LEU A 199 5.44 5.02 15.24
N LYS A 200 5.41 5.66 16.42
CA LYS A 200 5.04 5.00 17.68
C LYS A 200 3.52 5.07 17.81
N TYR A 201 2.87 3.94 17.93
CA TYR A 201 1.44 3.81 18.20
C TYR A 201 1.21 3.34 19.64
#